data_c6c46e3d41c17b7d3ba696a91bc6130a
#
_entry.id   c6c46e3d41c17b7d3ba696a91bc6130a
#
_cell.length_a   1.000
_cell.length_b   1.000
_cell.length_c   1.000
_cell.angle_alpha   90.00
_cell.angle_beta   90.00
_cell.angle_gamma   90.00
#
_symmetry.space_group_name_H-M   'P 1'
#
loop_
_entity.id
_entity.type
_entity.pdbx_description
1 polymer ?
#
loop_
_entity_poly.entity_id
_entity_poly.type
_entity_poly.pdbx_seq_one_letter_code
_entity_poly.pdbx_strand_id
1 'polypeptide(L)'
;GSIQLAIVLILMLGTAGLGVFGLLDIGTINPAVVSEFNPFGWSTVFQALAMGLWLFIGIEYVIPLGDEVKKPEKTIPKAMICGLLTIFVVDMLFGFALTRHMDLATLSASATPQIDGAIAIFGNMGGMIMSVLTLFAAVSTINASFAAVPRMFYGLARQGLLPKAFKYIHPKFRTPSFGIIFVFLLFSLPLFVLESTITVFTTLLLSAS
;
A
#
# COMPACT_ATOMS: atom_id res chain seq x y z
N GLY A 1 6.00 -17.94 1.68
CA GLY A 1 4.92 -18.23 0.75
C GLY A 1 3.53 -18.25 1.37
N SER A 2 3.15 -19.34 2.03
CA SER A 2 1.75 -19.54 2.48
C SER A 2 1.24 -18.52 3.50
N ILE A 3 2.08 -18.10 4.44
CA ILE A 3 1.72 -17.09 5.47
C ILE A 3 1.47 -15.74 4.79
N GLN A 4 2.34 -15.31 3.88
CA GLN A 4 2.18 -14.06 3.15
C GLN A 4 0.89 -14.06 2.31
N LEU A 5 0.60 -15.17 1.63
CA LEU A 5 -0.64 -15.32 0.89
C LEU A 5 -1.87 -15.21 1.80
N ALA A 6 -1.84 -15.87 2.97
CA ALA A 6 -2.94 -15.77 3.93
C ALA A 6 -3.15 -14.33 4.43
N ILE A 7 -2.07 -13.61 4.75
CA ILE A 7 -2.13 -12.20 5.15
C ILE A 7 -2.79 -11.35 4.05
N VAL A 8 -2.33 -11.47 2.81
CA VAL A 8 -2.86 -10.71 1.67
C VAL A 8 -4.35 -11.03 1.43
N LEU A 9 -4.74 -12.31 1.50
CA LEU A 9 -6.14 -12.70 1.35
C LEU A 9 -7.03 -12.14 2.48
N ILE A 10 -6.57 -12.17 3.72
CA ILE A 10 -7.30 -11.58 4.85
C ILE A 10 -7.46 -10.07 4.65
N LEU A 11 -6.40 -9.38 4.23
CA LEU A 11 -6.46 -7.94 3.94
C LEU A 11 -7.48 -7.63 2.84
N MET A 12 -7.38 -8.30 1.70
CA MET A 12 -8.24 -8.07 0.55
C MET A 12 -9.71 -8.38 0.86
N LEU A 13 -9.98 -9.53 1.46
CA LEU A 13 -11.34 -9.92 1.81
C LEU A 13 -11.92 -9.05 2.93
N GLY A 14 -11.11 -8.67 3.92
CA GLY A 14 -11.52 -7.78 5.00
C GLY A 14 -11.89 -6.39 4.49
N THR A 15 -11.01 -5.78 3.69
CA THR A 15 -11.23 -4.43 3.14
C THR A 15 -12.40 -4.42 2.15
N ALA A 16 -12.46 -5.40 1.25
CA ALA A 16 -13.59 -5.53 0.32
C ALA A 16 -14.92 -5.78 1.07
N GLY A 17 -14.90 -6.62 2.10
CA GLY A 17 -16.06 -6.86 2.95
C GLY A 17 -16.58 -5.59 3.62
N LEU A 18 -15.69 -4.82 4.26
CA LEU A 18 -16.04 -3.53 4.87
C LEU A 18 -16.60 -2.56 3.82
N GLY A 19 -16.00 -2.50 2.62
CA GLY A 19 -16.49 -1.68 1.51
C GLY A 19 -17.90 -2.08 1.06
N VAL A 20 -18.13 -3.37 0.81
CA VAL A 20 -19.45 -3.88 0.38
C VAL A 20 -20.53 -3.64 1.45
N PHE A 21 -20.23 -3.95 2.71
CA PHE A 21 -21.20 -3.72 3.79
C PHE A 21 -21.50 -2.24 3.98
N GLY A 22 -20.48 -1.36 3.90
CA GLY A 22 -20.69 0.08 3.97
C GLY A 22 -21.53 0.63 2.82
N LEU A 23 -21.48 0.01 1.62
CA LEU A 23 -22.33 0.38 0.50
C LEU A 23 -23.76 -0.15 0.63
N LEU A 24 -23.96 -1.29 1.31
CA LEU A 24 -25.28 -1.92 1.52
C LEU A 24 -26.04 -1.27 2.67
N ASP A 25 -25.37 -0.60 3.60
CA ASP A 25 -26.04 0.11 4.68
C ASP A 25 -26.73 1.38 4.18
N ILE A 26 -28.01 1.24 3.89
CA ILE A 26 -28.87 2.29 3.30
C ILE A 26 -29.29 3.34 4.33
N GLY A 27 -29.10 3.06 5.62
CA GLY A 27 -29.61 3.88 6.74
C GLY A 27 -28.87 5.19 7.03
N THR A 28 -27.63 5.33 6.59
CA THR A 28 -26.71 6.40 7.00
C THR A 28 -26.09 7.17 5.84
N ILE A 29 -26.87 7.46 4.78
CA ILE A 29 -26.36 8.35 3.71
C ILE A 29 -26.25 9.75 4.28
N ASN A 30 -25.02 10.27 4.36
CA ASN A 30 -24.78 11.67 4.67
C ASN A 30 -25.28 12.53 3.48
N PRO A 31 -26.38 13.31 3.62
CA PRO A 31 -26.94 14.10 2.53
C PRO A 31 -25.98 15.16 1.98
N ALA A 32 -24.98 15.57 2.74
CA ALA A 32 -23.95 16.51 2.31
C ALA A 32 -23.03 15.95 1.22
N VAL A 33 -22.94 14.64 1.07
CA VAL A 33 -22.08 13.96 0.07
C VAL A 33 -22.75 13.87 -1.31
N VAL A 34 -24.08 13.98 -1.39
CA VAL A 34 -24.86 13.74 -2.61
C VAL A 34 -25.05 15.02 -3.44
N SER A 35 -24.69 16.21 -2.94
CA SER A 35 -25.15 17.46 -3.51
C SER A 35 -24.39 17.95 -4.74
N GLU A 36 -23.13 17.57 -4.95
CA GLU A 36 -22.37 18.00 -6.13
C GLU A 36 -21.38 16.92 -6.61
N PHE A 37 -21.43 16.57 -7.88
CA PHE A 37 -20.52 15.57 -8.49
C PHE A 37 -19.05 15.98 -8.45
N ASN A 38 -18.74 17.27 -8.49
CA ASN A 38 -17.37 17.78 -8.48
C ASN A 38 -17.29 19.15 -7.78
N PRO A 39 -17.40 19.18 -6.43
CA PRO A 39 -17.45 20.44 -5.67
C PRO A 39 -16.16 21.25 -5.72
N PHE A 40 -15.01 20.60 -6.01
CA PHE A 40 -13.69 21.25 -6.01
C PHE A 40 -13.12 21.51 -7.42
N GLY A 41 -13.86 21.17 -8.46
CA GLY A 41 -13.45 21.38 -9.86
C GLY A 41 -12.43 20.36 -10.38
N TRP A 42 -12.25 20.33 -11.69
CA TRP A 42 -11.41 19.36 -12.38
C TRP A 42 -9.91 19.50 -12.05
N SER A 43 -9.44 20.71 -11.72
CA SER A 43 -8.05 20.93 -11.30
C SER A 43 -7.67 20.10 -10.08
N THR A 44 -8.57 20.02 -9.09
CA THR A 44 -8.37 19.19 -7.89
C THR A 44 -8.36 17.71 -8.21
N VAL A 45 -9.20 17.27 -9.16
CA VAL A 45 -9.19 15.88 -9.64
C VAL A 45 -7.84 15.52 -10.24
N PHE A 46 -7.26 16.40 -11.08
CA PHE A 46 -5.92 16.16 -11.66
C PHE A 46 -4.81 16.15 -10.61
N GLN A 47 -4.86 17.02 -9.61
CA GLN A 47 -3.92 16.97 -8.48
C GLN A 47 -4.04 15.67 -7.67
N ALA A 48 -5.27 15.24 -7.39
CA ALA A 48 -5.53 13.98 -6.70
C ALA A 48 -5.10 12.75 -7.52
N LEU A 49 -5.01 12.85 -8.83
CA LEU A 49 -4.62 11.75 -9.72
C LEU A 49 -3.17 11.29 -9.44
N ALA A 50 -2.27 12.22 -9.14
CA ALA A 50 -0.89 11.90 -8.75
C ALA A 50 -0.85 11.08 -7.45
N MET A 51 -1.66 11.46 -6.46
CA MET A 51 -1.82 10.70 -5.22
C MET A 51 -2.49 9.34 -5.45
N GLY A 52 -3.48 9.29 -6.37
CA GLY A 52 -4.14 8.04 -6.77
C GLY A 52 -3.18 7.05 -7.42
N LEU A 53 -2.27 7.50 -8.27
CA LEU A 53 -1.24 6.64 -8.87
C LEU A 53 -0.32 6.02 -7.81
N TRP A 54 -0.11 6.71 -6.70
CA TRP A 54 0.74 6.23 -5.60
C TRP A 54 0.19 4.96 -4.93
N LEU A 55 -1.12 4.74 -4.95
CA LEU A 55 -1.77 3.53 -4.43
C LEU A 55 -1.33 2.26 -5.17
N PHE A 56 -0.82 2.40 -6.40
CA PHE A 56 -0.38 1.27 -7.23
C PHE A 56 1.13 1.03 -7.18
N ILE A 57 1.89 1.83 -6.45
CA ILE A 57 3.34 1.64 -6.26
C ILE A 57 3.57 0.34 -5.47
N GLY A 58 4.59 -0.41 -5.89
CA GLY A 58 4.98 -1.70 -5.28
C GLY A 58 4.57 -2.91 -6.11
N ILE A 59 3.73 -2.75 -7.15
CA ILE A 59 3.38 -3.86 -8.05
C ILE A 59 4.61 -4.37 -8.81
N GLU A 60 5.58 -3.51 -9.06
CA GLU A 60 6.86 -3.81 -9.69
C GLU A 60 7.76 -4.72 -8.83
N TYR A 61 7.48 -4.88 -7.54
CA TYR A 61 8.26 -5.74 -6.63
C TYR A 61 8.22 -7.22 -7.01
N VAL A 62 7.30 -7.62 -7.89
CA VAL A 62 7.28 -8.98 -8.44
C VAL A 62 8.40 -9.20 -9.47
N ILE A 63 8.90 -8.16 -10.14
CA ILE A 63 9.89 -8.27 -11.22
C ILE A 63 11.21 -8.88 -10.74
N PRO A 64 11.83 -8.42 -9.63
CA PRO A 64 13.07 -9.02 -9.11
C PRO A 64 12.93 -10.46 -8.61
N LEU A 65 11.71 -10.96 -8.50
CA LEU A 65 11.40 -12.33 -8.11
C LEU A 65 11.23 -13.26 -9.30
N GLY A 66 11.49 -12.78 -10.52
CA GLY A 66 11.27 -13.50 -11.77
C GLY A 66 11.96 -14.87 -11.83
N ASP A 67 13.17 -14.99 -11.28
CA ASP A 67 13.93 -16.24 -11.22
C ASP A 67 13.26 -17.32 -10.33
N GLU A 68 12.36 -16.91 -9.43
CA GLU A 68 11.63 -17.81 -8.53
C GLU A 68 10.25 -18.21 -9.09
N VAL A 69 9.85 -17.63 -10.24
CA VAL A 69 8.52 -17.81 -10.84
C VAL A 69 8.60 -18.76 -12.04
N LYS A 70 7.67 -19.72 -12.13
CA LYS A 70 7.54 -20.60 -13.31
C LYS A 70 6.98 -19.79 -14.48
N LYS A 71 7.66 -19.84 -15.64
CA LYS A 71 7.29 -19.11 -16.88
C LYS A 71 7.07 -17.61 -16.61
N PRO A 72 8.10 -16.89 -16.12
CA PRO A 72 7.96 -15.50 -15.65
C PRO A 72 7.42 -14.57 -16.73
N GLU A 73 7.78 -14.79 -17.99
CA GLU A 73 7.36 -13.99 -19.15
C GLU A 73 5.83 -13.96 -19.36
N LYS A 74 5.10 -14.96 -18.85
CA LYS A 74 3.63 -15.05 -18.92
C LYS A 74 2.98 -14.79 -17.58
N THR A 75 3.60 -15.31 -16.51
CA THR A 75 3.01 -15.29 -15.17
C THR A 75 3.09 -13.88 -14.54
N ILE A 76 4.23 -13.20 -14.70
CA ILE A 76 4.43 -11.86 -14.11
C ILE A 76 3.47 -10.83 -14.70
N PRO A 77 3.36 -10.63 -16.02
CA PRO A 77 2.42 -9.64 -16.57
C PRO A 77 0.98 -9.93 -16.19
N LYS A 78 0.58 -11.21 -16.19
CA LYS A 78 -0.78 -11.59 -15.78
C LYS A 78 -1.03 -11.30 -14.30
N ALA A 79 -0.07 -11.61 -13.43
CA ALA A 79 -0.17 -11.33 -12.00
C ALA A 79 -0.25 -9.81 -11.73
N MET A 80 0.54 -9.00 -12.44
CA MET A 80 0.50 -7.54 -12.31
C MET A 80 -0.85 -6.98 -12.74
N ILE A 81 -1.39 -7.38 -13.89
CA ILE A 81 -2.70 -6.91 -14.36
C ILE A 81 -3.80 -7.34 -13.39
N CYS A 82 -3.84 -8.60 -12.99
CA CYS A 82 -4.84 -9.08 -12.03
C CYS A 82 -4.70 -8.35 -10.67
N GLY A 83 -3.47 -8.13 -10.21
CA GLY A 83 -3.20 -7.39 -8.98
C GLY A 83 -3.71 -5.94 -9.05
N LEU A 84 -3.38 -5.21 -10.12
CA LEU A 84 -3.86 -3.84 -10.35
C LEU A 84 -5.38 -3.76 -10.35
N LEU A 85 -6.04 -4.63 -11.10
CA LEU A 85 -7.50 -4.65 -11.16
C LEU A 85 -8.12 -4.97 -9.79
N THR A 86 -7.52 -5.90 -9.05
CA THR A 86 -8.03 -6.26 -7.71
C THR A 86 -7.89 -5.10 -6.74
N ILE A 87 -6.71 -4.44 -6.70
CA ILE A 87 -6.47 -3.26 -5.86
C ILE A 87 -7.45 -2.16 -6.24
N PHE A 88 -7.57 -1.84 -7.52
CA PHE A 88 -8.50 -0.82 -7.99
C PHE A 88 -9.95 -1.06 -7.54
N VAL A 89 -10.45 -2.29 -7.69
CA VAL A 89 -11.82 -2.63 -7.27
C VAL A 89 -11.99 -2.51 -5.77
N VAL A 90 -11.02 -3.02 -4.98
CA VAL A 90 -11.10 -2.97 -3.51
C VAL A 90 -11.05 -1.52 -3.02
N ASP A 91 -10.14 -0.70 -3.56
CA ASP A 91 -9.99 0.69 -3.18
C ASP A 91 -11.22 1.53 -3.57
N MET A 92 -11.80 1.27 -4.76
CA MET A 92 -13.05 1.91 -5.17
C MET A 92 -14.21 1.57 -4.23
N LEU A 93 -14.40 0.29 -3.91
CA LEU A 93 -15.47 -0.15 -3.00
C LEU A 93 -15.31 0.49 -1.61
N PHE A 94 -14.11 0.48 -1.07
CA PHE A 94 -13.85 1.03 0.25
C PHE A 94 -13.91 2.57 0.24
N GLY A 95 -13.35 3.23 -0.76
CA GLY A 95 -13.39 4.68 -0.91
C GLY A 95 -14.83 5.20 -1.04
N PHE A 96 -15.67 4.57 -1.85
CA PHE A 96 -17.09 4.91 -1.93
C PHE A 96 -17.84 4.68 -0.62
N ALA A 97 -17.52 3.61 0.13
CA ALA A 97 -18.10 3.38 1.44
C ALA A 97 -17.71 4.48 2.43
N LEU A 98 -16.43 4.90 2.45
CA LEU A 98 -15.94 5.99 3.31
C LEU A 98 -16.68 7.31 3.03
N THR A 99 -16.72 7.72 1.77
CA THR A 99 -17.36 8.99 1.37
C THR A 99 -18.88 8.99 1.61
N ARG A 100 -19.50 7.83 1.70
CA ARG A 100 -20.92 7.69 2.01
C ARG A 100 -21.25 7.90 3.49
N HIS A 101 -20.33 7.52 4.38
CA HIS A 101 -20.53 7.55 5.83
C HIS A 101 -19.85 8.72 6.53
N MET A 102 -18.86 9.35 5.87
CA MET A 102 -18.10 10.47 6.43
C MET A 102 -18.07 11.65 5.47
N ASP A 103 -18.14 12.86 5.99
CA ASP A 103 -17.93 14.07 5.20
C ASP A 103 -16.46 14.28 4.84
N LEU A 104 -16.20 14.95 3.73
CA LEU A 104 -14.86 15.18 3.21
C LEU A 104 -13.96 15.98 4.16
N ALA A 105 -14.54 16.91 4.94
CA ALA A 105 -13.78 17.70 5.91
C ALA A 105 -13.22 16.80 7.02
N THR A 106 -14.03 15.92 7.57
CA THR A 106 -13.62 14.94 8.60
C THR A 106 -12.59 13.95 8.03
N LEU A 107 -12.82 13.43 6.81
CA LEU A 107 -11.86 12.52 6.16
C LEU A 107 -10.49 13.18 5.94
N SER A 108 -10.47 14.44 5.49
CA SER A 108 -9.23 15.17 5.21
C SER A 108 -8.46 15.57 6.47
N ALA A 109 -9.14 15.75 7.60
CA ALA A 109 -8.55 16.09 8.88
C ALA A 109 -8.05 14.86 9.66
N SER A 110 -8.49 13.67 9.29
CA SER A 110 -8.15 12.44 10.00
C SER A 110 -6.73 11.97 9.66
N ALA A 111 -5.95 11.58 10.67
CA ALA A 111 -4.67 10.92 10.52
C ALA A 111 -4.81 9.43 10.11
N THR A 112 -5.98 8.83 10.35
CA THR A 112 -6.28 7.42 10.07
C THR A 112 -7.66 7.25 9.45
N PRO A 113 -7.93 7.84 8.26
CA PRO A 113 -9.27 7.89 7.68
C PRO A 113 -9.89 6.50 7.45
N GLN A 114 -9.07 5.48 7.20
CA GLN A 114 -9.54 4.10 7.04
C GLN A 114 -10.09 3.51 8.36
N ILE A 115 -9.51 3.86 9.51
CA ILE A 115 -9.96 3.38 10.83
C ILE A 115 -11.22 4.14 11.24
N ASP A 116 -11.21 5.46 11.10
CA ASP A 116 -12.35 6.31 11.45
C ASP A 116 -13.57 5.99 10.60
N GLY A 117 -13.36 5.72 9.29
CA GLY A 117 -14.42 5.26 8.41
C GLY A 117 -14.99 3.89 8.80
N ALA A 118 -14.13 2.96 9.20
CA ALA A 118 -14.59 1.67 9.69
C ALA A 118 -15.38 1.80 11.01
N ILE A 119 -15.02 2.76 11.87
CA ILE A 119 -15.79 3.10 13.07
C ILE A 119 -17.15 3.71 12.68
N ALA A 120 -17.19 4.58 11.69
CA ALA A 120 -18.44 5.19 11.23
C ALA A 120 -19.41 4.12 10.64
N ILE A 121 -18.89 3.09 9.98
CA ILE A 121 -19.71 2.03 9.36
C ILE A 121 -20.14 0.96 10.38
N PHE A 122 -19.23 0.51 11.27
CA PHE A 122 -19.44 -0.65 12.16
C PHE A 122 -19.22 -0.36 13.64
N GLY A 123 -19.09 0.92 14.01
CA GLY A 123 -18.75 1.29 15.39
C GLY A 123 -17.36 0.79 15.81
N ASN A 124 -17.14 0.68 17.11
CA ASN A 124 -15.84 0.31 17.68
C ASN A 124 -15.29 -1.03 17.16
N MET A 125 -16.17 -1.98 16.83
CA MET A 125 -15.77 -3.27 16.27
C MET A 125 -15.12 -3.09 14.89
N GLY A 126 -15.67 -2.23 14.05
CA GLY A 126 -15.08 -1.87 12.75
C GLY A 126 -13.70 -1.27 12.89
N GLY A 127 -13.52 -0.35 13.83
CA GLY A 127 -12.21 0.25 14.15
C GLY A 127 -11.18 -0.79 14.60
N MET A 128 -11.56 -1.74 15.46
CA MET A 128 -10.67 -2.83 15.88
C MET A 128 -10.24 -3.71 14.71
N ILE A 129 -11.19 -4.14 13.88
CA ILE A 129 -10.91 -4.97 12.70
C ILE A 129 -9.98 -4.22 11.75
N MET A 130 -10.26 -2.95 11.45
CA MET A 130 -9.46 -2.15 10.52
C MET A 130 -8.06 -1.87 11.07
N SER A 131 -7.90 -1.66 12.37
CA SER A 131 -6.59 -1.51 13.01
C SER A 131 -5.74 -2.76 12.85
N VAL A 132 -6.32 -3.95 13.04
CA VAL A 132 -5.64 -5.23 12.82
C VAL A 132 -5.28 -5.42 11.35
N LEU A 133 -6.19 -5.11 10.42
CA LEU A 133 -5.92 -5.17 8.98
C LEU A 133 -4.79 -4.21 8.59
N THR A 134 -4.77 -2.99 9.11
CA THR A 134 -3.71 -1.99 8.88
C THR A 134 -2.35 -2.49 9.38
N LEU A 135 -2.30 -3.14 10.55
CA LEU A 135 -1.08 -3.76 11.06
C LEU A 135 -0.57 -4.86 10.11
N PHE A 136 -1.46 -5.74 9.66
CA PHE A 136 -1.09 -6.78 8.69
C PHE A 136 -0.64 -6.20 7.35
N ALA A 137 -1.26 -5.11 6.89
CA ALA A 137 -0.83 -4.40 5.69
C ALA A 137 0.60 -3.87 5.83
N ALA A 138 0.92 -3.21 6.95
CA ALA A 138 2.26 -2.71 7.22
C ALA A 138 3.30 -3.82 7.22
N VAL A 139 3.05 -4.92 7.94
CA VAL A 139 3.95 -6.10 7.98
C VAL A 139 4.12 -6.70 6.57
N SER A 140 3.04 -6.80 5.80
CA SER A 140 3.08 -7.32 4.43
C SER A 140 3.93 -6.45 3.52
N THR A 141 3.77 -5.13 3.59
CA THR A 141 4.54 -4.15 2.79
C THR A 141 6.03 -4.21 3.14
N ILE A 142 6.37 -4.22 4.41
CA ILE A 142 7.77 -4.35 4.87
C ILE A 142 8.37 -5.65 4.31
N ASN A 143 7.68 -6.78 4.46
CA ASN A 143 8.16 -8.06 3.97
C ASN A 143 8.36 -8.07 2.44
N ALA A 144 7.43 -7.50 1.66
CA ALA A 144 7.56 -7.38 0.21
C ALA A 144 8.77 -6.52 -0.18
N SER A 145 8.97 -5.38 0.49
CA SER A 145 10.09 -4.48 0.25
C SER A 145 11.44 -5.15 0.52
N PHE A 146 11.57 -5.84 1.67
CA PHE A 146 12.79 -6.59 2.00
C PHE A 146 13.02 -7.80 1.10
N ALA A 147 11.98 -8.35 0.49
CA ALA A 147 12.13 -9.40 -0.51
C ALA A 147 12.62 -8.86 -1.87
N ALA A 148 12.10 -7.72 -2.31
CA ALA A 148 12.33 -7.20 -3.67
C ALA A 148 13.55 -6.27 -3.77
N VAL A 149 13.62 -5.22 -2.94
CA VAL A 149 14.60 -4.14 -3.09
C VAL A 149 16.07 -4.62 -3.02
N PRO A 150 16.47 -5.49 -2.07
CA PRO A 150 17.84 -6.03 -2.06
C PRO A 150 18.20 -6.84 -3.31
N ARG A 151 17.22 -7.53 -3.93
CA ARG A 151 17.41 -8.26 -5.18
C ARG A 151 17.57 -7.32 -6.36
N MET A 152 16.86 -6.19 -6.38
CA MET A 152 17.07 -5.13 -7.38
C MET A 152 18.50 -4.57 -7.30
N PHE A 153 18.99 -4.26 -6.09
CA PHE A 153 20.37 -3.79 -5.90
C PHE A 153 21.40 -4.83 -6.34
N TYR A 154 21.15 -6.10 -6.05
CA TYR A 154 22.00 -7.19 -6.54
C TYR A 154 22.02 -7.24 -8.06
N GLY A 155 20.88 -7.15 -8.74
CA GLY A 155 20.77 -7.12 -10.19
C GLY A 155 21.53 -5.95 -10.82
N LEU A 156 21.36 -4.72 -10.28
CA LEU A 156 22.06 -3.52 -10.71
C LEU A 156 23.57 -3.64 -10.48
N ALA A 157 23.99 -4.19 -9.36
CA ALA A 157 25.40 -4.44 -9.08
C ALA A 157 26.00 -5.43 -10.08
N ARG A 158 25.29 -6.48 -10.47
CA ARG A 158 25.75 -7.42 -11.51
C ARG A 158 26.02 -6.73 -12.84
N GLN A 159 25.23 -5.74 -13.20
CA GLN A 159 25.42 -4.92 -14.41
C GLN A 159 26.52 -3.86 -14.25
N GLY A 160 27.14 -3.73 -13.07
CA GLY A 160 28.20 -2.74 -12.80
C GLY A 160 27.70 -1.35 -12.43
N LEU A 161 26.39 -1.18 -12.24
CA LEU A 161 25.77 0.11 -11.89
C LEU A 161 25.83 0.44 -10.38
N LEU A 162 26.16 -0.55 -9.54
CA LEU A 162 26.31 -0.39 -8.10
C LEU A 162 27.62 -1.02 -7.62
N PRO A 163 28.12 -0.60 -6.43
CA PRO A 163 29.33 -1.14 -5.82
C PRO A 163 29.30 -2.68 -5.69
N LYS A 164 30.48 -3.31 -5.79
CA LYS A 164 30.62 -4.77 -5.73
C LYS A 164 30.09 -5.40 -4.44
N ALA A 165 30.01 -4.64 -3.35
CA ALA A 165 29.45 -5.10 -2.06
C ALA A 165 28.01 -5.62 -2.20
N PHE A 166 27.20 -5.03 -3.09
CA PHE A 166 25.82 -5.47 -3.36
C PHE A 166 25.74 -6.80 -4.12
N LYS A 167 26.85 -7.31 -4.71
CA LYS A 167 26.91 -8.64 -5.33
C LYS A 167 27.06 -9.76 -4.30
N TYR A 168 27.30 -9.43 -3.03
CA TYR A 168 27.53 -10.46 -2.01
C TYR A 168 26.23 -11.19 -1.68
N ILE A 169 26.27 -12.50 -1.86
CA ILE A 169 25.19 -13.42 -1.47
C ILE A 169 25.68 -14.24 -0.27
N HIS A 170 24.87 -14.26 0.77
CA HIS A 170 25.19 -15.02 1.98
C HIS A 170 25.21 -16.52 1.68
N PRO A 171 26.32 -17.25 2.00
CA PRO A 171 26.50 -18.66 1.56
C PRO A 171 25.44 -19.60 2.12
N LYS A 172 24.97 -19.37 3.36
CA LYS A 172 23.97 -20.21 4.02
C LYS A 172 22.54 -19.86 3.60
N PHE A 173 22.19 -18.57 3.58
CA PHE A 173 20.81 -18.11 3.34
C PHE A 173 20.50 -17.82 1.88
N ARG A 174 21.52 -17.78 1.03
CA ARG A 174 21.42 -17.46 -0.41
C ARG A 174 20.68 -16.17 -0.71
N THR A 175 20.83 -15.19 0.18
CA THR A 175 20.19 -13.87 0.10
C THR A 175 21.24 -12.76 -0.03
N PRO A 176 20.91 -11.61 -0.68
CA PRO A 176 21.82 -10.47 -0.80
C PRO A 176 21.91 -9.70 0.52
N SER A 177 22.66 -10.25 1.48
CA SER A 177 22.71 -9.76 2.88
C SER A 177 23.14 -8.31 3.00
N PHE A 178 24.14 -7.87 2.21
CA PHE A 178 24.56 -6.47 2.21
C PHE A 178 23.41 -5.54 1.78
N GLY A 179 22.68 -5.92 0.75
CA GLY A 179 21.50 -5.17 0.30
C GLY A 179 20.40 -5.12 1.37
N ILE A 180 20.16 -6.22 2.07
CA ILE A 180 19.17 -6.28 3.16
C ILE A 180 19.55 -5.32 4.30
N ILE A 181 20.81 -5.38 4.77
CA ILE A 181 21.29 -4.49 5.82
C ILE A 181 21.23 -3.02 5.37
N PHE A 182 21.61 -2.75 4.14
CA PHE A 182 21.54 -1.39 3.58
C PHE A 182 20.12 -0.86 3.56
N VAL A 183 19.15 -1.65 3.08
CA VAL A 183 17.72 -1.28 3.06
C VAL A 183 17.21 -1.07 4.48
N PHE A 184 17.56 -1.97 5.42
CA PHE A 184 17.18 -1.82 6.81
C PHE A 184 17.69 -0.49 7.40
N LEU A 185 18.95 -0.16 7.21
CA LEU A 185 19.54 1.10 7.68
C LEU A 185 18.91 2.31 7.00
N LEU A 186 18.66 2.24 5.68
CA LEU A 186 18.05 3.32 4.92
C LEU A 186 16.64 3.67 5.42
N PHE A 187 15.83 2.66 5.80
CA PHE A 187 14.49 2.88 6.32
C PHE A 187 14.45 3.20 7.81
N SER A 188 15.38 2.66 8.61
CA SER A 188 15.38 2.87 10.06
C SER A 188 16.07 4.17 10.49
N LEU A 189 17.14 4.60 9.81
CA LEU A 189 17.85 5.83 10.18
C LEU A 189 16.97 7.08 10.20
N PRO A 190 16.12 7.36 9.20
CA PRO A 190 15.21 8.50 9.26
C PRO A 190 14.27 8.48 10.46
N LEU A 191 13.84 7.30 10.91
CA LEU A 191 12.95 7.15 12.07
C LEU A 191 13.63 7.57 13.38
N PHE A 192 14.96 7.43 13.48
CA PHE A 192 15.73 7.84 14.66
C PHE A 192 16.14 9.32 14.63
N VAL A 193 16.26 9.91 13.44
CA VAL A 193 16.77 11.28 13.25
C VAL A 193 15.64 12.30 13.21
N LEU A 194 14.46 11.91 12.76
CA LEU A 194 13.33 12.81 12.56
C LEU A 194 12.27 12.57 13.64
N GLU A 195 12.00 13.59 14.44
CA GLU A 195 11.09 13.54 15.59
C GLU A 195 9.64 13.16 15.22
N SER A 196 9.28 13.18 13.95
CA SER A 196 7.93 12.82 13.51
C SER A 196 7.96 12.04 12.19
N THR A 197 7.63 10.78 12.26
CA THR A 197 7.51 9.87 11.12
C THR A 197 6.49 10.35 10.08
N ILE A 198 5.42 10.99 10.53
CA ILE A 198 4.36 11.54 9.67
C ILE A 198 4.90 12.71 8.85
N THR A 199 5.67 13.61 9.47
CA THR A 199 6.27 14.77 8.79
C THR A 199 7.25 14.33 7.71
N VAL A 200 8.05 13.30 7.97
CA VAL A 200 8.97 12.72 6.97
C VAL A 200 8.21 12.15 5.79
N PHE A 201 7.18 11.36 6.07
CA PHE A 201 6.37 10.73 5.04
C PHE A 201 5.66 11.76 4.16
N THR A 202 5.03 12.77 4.76
CA THR A 202 4.38 13.85 4.01
C THR A 202 5.37 14.71 3.23
N THR A 203 6.54 15.01 3.80
CA THR A 203 7.58 15.77 3.09
C THR A 203 8.12 14.99 1.89
N LEU A 204 8.36 13.69 2.04
CA LEU A 204 8.80 12.83 0.93
C LEU A 204 7.73 12.67 -0.15
N LEU A 205 6.46 12.55 0.23
CA LEU A 205 5.36 12.52 -0.73
C LEU A 205 5.23 13.82 -1.53
N LEU A 206 5.29 14.96 -0.85
CA LEU A 206 5.21 16.28 -1.48
C LEU A 206 6.42 16.61 -2.34
N SER A 207 7.60 16.06 -2.05
CA SER A 207 8.80 16.24 -2.86
C SER A 207 8.84 15.35 -4.10
N ALA A 208 8.02 14.30 -4.14
CA ALA A 208 7.93 13.38 -5.27
C ALA A 208 6.81 13.73 -6.27
N SER A 209 5.97 14.71 -5.93
CA SER A 209 4.92 15.29 -6.79
C SER A 209 5.38 16.56 -7.49
#